data_de469941724950e5573bde9a56c793fd
#
_entry.id   de469941724950e5573bde9a56c793fd
#
_cell.length_a   1.000
_cell.length_b   1.000
_cell.length_c   1.000
_cell.angle_alpha   90.00
_cell.angle_beta   90.00
_cell.angle_gamma   90.00
#
_symmetry.space_group_name_H-M   'P 1'
#
loop_
_entity.id
_entity.type
_entity.pdbx_description
1 polymer ?
#
loop_
_entity_poly.entity_id
_entity_poly.type
_entity_poly.pdbx_seq_one_letter_code
_entity_poly.pdbx_strand_id
1 'polypeptide(L)'
;SPFGMVSSFFYGTIQAALFTLLAVYATSMNFTIFEISVVTFLLAISGAISQFPVGKISDIYDRRKVIVFSTFGASIFALLTIIVSRQMYLPGDLATSKTWFYIFLILFSFCSLPMFSLILAHTNDYIPKEKFVAAGAGLQFVFGLGAMSGPFLCSVFMDIVGSNGFFIFLFFFHGII
;
A
#
# COMPACT_ATOMS: atom_id res chain seq x y z
N SER A 1 12.45 2.87 18.08
CA SER A 1 12.05 1.46 17.84
C SER A 1 12.69 0.97 16.53
N PRO A 2 13.57 -0.05 16.56
CA PRO A 2 14.15 -0.60 15.31
C PRO A 2 13.05 -1.09 14.34
N PHE A 3 12.02 -1.72 14.86
CA PHE A 3 10.86 -2.15 14.09
C PHE A 3 10.19 -0.96 13.36
N GLY A 4 9.95 0.15 14.05
CA GLY A 4 9.36 1.35 13.44
C GLY A 4 10.22 1.92 12.30
N MET A 5 11.54 1.92 12.42
CA MET A 5 12.45 2.40 11.38
C MET A 5 12.42 1.50 10.14
N VAL A 6 12.55 0.18 10.33
CA VAL A 6 12.53 -0.79 9.23
C VAL A 6 11.18 -0.76 8.52
N SER A 7 10.08 -0.79 9.26
CA SER A 7 8.74 -0.70 8.69
C SER A 7 8.49 0.61 7.95
N SER A 8 9.01 1.74 8.48
CA SER A 8 8.89 3.05 7.83
C SER A 8 9.63 3.09 6.49
N PHE A 9 10.82 2.49 6.40
CA PHE A 9 11.58 2.38 5.15
C PHE A 9 10.80 1.59 4.10
N PHE A 10 10.38 0.37 4.42
CA PHE A 10 9.64 -0.48 3.49
C PHE A 10 8.30 0.13 3.11
N TYR A 11 7.62 0.77 4.06
CA TYR A 11 6.36 1.44 3.76
C TYR A 11 6.56 2.66 2.84
N GLY A 12 7.64 3.44 3.01
CA GLY A 12 8.02 4.50 2.09
C GLY A 12 8.24 3.99 0.67
N THR A 13 8.96 2.86 0.55
CA THR A 13 9.18 2.15 -0.72
C THR A 13 7.85 1.76 -1.39
N ILE A 14 6.92 1.17 -0.63
CA ILE A 14 5.59 0.78 -1.12
C ILE A 14 4.79 2.00 -1.56
N GLN A 15 4.67 3.00 -0.70
CA GLN A 15 3.78 4.12 -0.93
C GLN A 15 4.23 4.98 -2.12
N ALA A 16 5.53 5.23 -2.26
CA ALA A 16 6.04 5.97 -3.41
C ALA A 16 5.81 5.22 -4.72
N ALA A 17 6.07 3.90 -4.77
CA ALA A 17 5.78 3.08 -5.93
C ALA A 17 4.28 3.09 -6.26
N LEU A 18 3.41 2.93 -5.24
CA LEU A 18 1.97 2.93 -5.39
C LEU A 18 1.46 4.23 -6.04
N PHE A 19 1.82 5.39 -5.50
CA PHE A 19 1.32 6.66 -6.02
C PHE A 19 1.95 7.09 -7.35
N THR A 20 3.17 6.65 -7.64
CA THR A 20 3.88 7.02 -8.88
C THR A 20 3.49 6.11 -10.04
N LEU A 21 3.40 4.80 -9.81
CA LEU A 21 3.27 3.81 -10.89
C LEU A 21 1.85 3.25 -11.08
N LEU A 22 0.90 3.56 -10.19
CA LEU A 22 -0.49 3.10 -10.34
C LEU A 22 -1.11 3.55 -11.67
N ALA A 23 -0.90 4.81 -12.08
CA ALA A 23 -1.41 5.32 -13.34
C ALA A 23 -0.72 4.64 -14.55
N VAL A 24 0.58 4.39 -14.46
CA VAL A 24 1.35 3.65 -15.49
C VAL A 24 0.81 2.23 -15.61
N TYR A 25 0.61 1.56 -14.48
CA TYR A 25 0.00 0.22 -14.45
C TYR A 25 -1.39 0.22 -15.09
N ALA A 26 -2.28 1.15 -14.68
CA ALA A 26 -3.63 1.22 -15.22
C ALA A 26 -3.64 1.52 -16.73
N THR A 27 -2.72 2.38 -17.22
CA THR A 27 -2.54 2.62 -18.65
C THR A 27 -2.13 1.35 -19.40
N SER A 28 -1.20 0.56 -18.84
CA SER A 28 -0.75 -0.70 -19.44
C SER A 28 -1.87 -1.76 -19.47
N MET A 29 -2.89 -1.63 -18.62
CA MET A 29 -4.10 -2.47 -18.59
C MET A 29 -5.22 -1.94 -19.49
N ASN A 30 -4.94 -0.96 -20.37
CA ASN A 30 -5.90 -0.33 -21.27
C ASN A 30 -7.10 0.35 -20.56
N PHE A 31 -6.87 0.89 -19.36
CA PHE A 31 -7.85 1.74 -18.71
C PHE A 31 -7.89 3.10 -19.40
N THR A 32 -9.08 3.64 -19.57
CA THR A 32 -9.28 5.01 -20.07
C THR A 32 -8.81 6.04 -19.05
N ILE A 33 -8.57 7.28 -19.47
CA ILE A 33 -8.17 8.39 -18.56
C ILE A 33 -9.18 8.56 -17.42
N PHE A 34 -10.49 8.43 -17.73
CA PHE A 34 -11.54 8.49 -16.71
C PHE A 34 -11.43 7.35 -15.70
N GLU A 35 -11.22 6.11 -16.15
CA GLU A 35 -11.05 4.94 -15.28
C GLU A 35 -9.78 5.06 -14.41
N ILE A 36 -8.69 5.61 -14.94
CA ILE A 36 -7.47 5.88 -14.17
C ILE A 36 -7.76 6.89 -13.05
N SER A 37 -8.54 7.93 -13.35
CA SER A 37 -8.96 8.91 -12.35
C SER A 37 -9.83 8.27 -11.26
N VAL A 38 -10.75 7.37 -11.64
CA VAL A 38 -11.57 6.58 -10.69
C VAL A 38 -10.70 5.68 -9.82
N VAL A 39 -9.75 4.95 -10.40
CA VAL A 39 -8.79 4.09 -9.67
C VAL A 39 -8.04 4.91 -8.60
N THR A 40 -7.48 6.06 -9.00
CA THR A 40 -6.73 6.93 -8.10
C THR A 40 -7.61 7.52 -7.00
N PHE A 41 -8.84 7.94 -7.35
CA PHE A 41 -9.83 8.46 -6.39
C PHE A 41 -10.24 7.38 -5.38
N LEU A 42 -10.57 6.17 -5.84
CA LEU A 42 -10.96 5.05 -4.97
C LEU A 42 -9.83 4.66 -4.02
N LEU A 43 -8.58 4.64 -4.50
CA LEU A 43 -7.41 4.42 -3.65
C LEU A 43 -7.34 5.47 -2.54
N ALA A 44 -7.41 6.75 -2.89
CA ALA A 44 -7.24 7.84 -1.94
C ALA A 44 -8.38 7.90 -0.91
N ILE A 45 -9.64 7.82 -1.37
CA ILE A 45 -10.81 7.92 -0.48
C ILE A 45 -10.90 6.73 0.47
N SER A 46 -10.63 5.52 -0.01
CA SER A 46 -10.62 4.30 0.80
C SER A 46 -9.54 4.38 1.89
N GLY A 47 -8.34 4.83 1.55
CA GLY A 47 -7.27 5.05 2.50
C GLY A 47 -7.60 6.14 3.53
N ALA A 48 -8.22 7.23 3.12
CA ALA A 48 -8.65 8.29 4.03
C ALA A 48 -9.72 7.78 5.02
N ILE A 49 -10.72 7.05 4.53
CA ILE A 49 -11.77 6.47 5.37
C ILE A 49 -11.19 5.44 6.35
N SER A 50 -10.22 4.64 5.93
CA SER A 50 -9.62 3.59 6.75
C SER A 50 -8.83 4.11 7.96
N GLN A 51 -8.32 5.34 7.90
CA GLN A 51 -7.53 5.95 8.98
C GLN A 51 -8.26 5.91 10.32
N PHE A 52 -9.56 6.25 10.32
CA PHE A 52 -10.34 6.31 11.55
C PHE A 52 -10.62 4.92 12.17
N PRO A 53 -11.22 3.93 11.47
CA PRO A 53 -11.48 2.63 12.06
C PRO A 53 -10.20 1.85 12.40
N VAL A 54 -9.18 1.89 11.55
CA VAL A 54 -7.93 1.18 11.80
C VAL A 54 -7.17 1.83 12.96
N GLY A 55 -7.14 3.16 13.05
CA GLY A 55 -6.60 3.89 14.20
C GLY A 55 -7.29 3.48 15.51
N LYS A 56 -8.62 3.49 15.53
CA LYS A 56 -9.40 3.09 16.71
C LYS A 56 -9.14 1.63 17.12
N ILE A 57 -9.04 0.71 16.16
CA ILE A 57 -8.70 -0.69 16.43
C ILE A 57 -7.30 -0.77 17.06
N SER A 58 -6.34 0.00 16.57
CA SER A 58 -4.97 0.01 17.09
C SER A 58 -4.83 0.61 18.48
N ASP A 59 -5.81 1.40 18.92
CA ASP A 59 -5.84 1.93 20.30
C ASP A 59 -6.42 0.91 21.30
N ILE A 60 -7.20 -0.06 20.81
CA ILE A 60 -7.82 -1.12 21.64
C ILE A 60 -6.94 -2.38 21.70
N TYR A 61 -6.33 -2.73 20.59
CA TYR A 61 -5.51 -3.93 20.44
C TYR A 61 -4.03 -3.58 20.37
N ASP A 62 -3.17 -4.60 20.58
CA ASP A 62 -1.72 -4.47 20.39
C ASP A 62 -1.41 -3.94 18.98
N ARG A 63 -0.78 -2.77 18.89
CA ARG A 63 -0.47 -2.08 17.63
C ARG A 63 0.35 -2.94 16.66
N ARG A 64 1.26 -3.78 17.18
CA ARG A 64 2.04 -4.70 16.34
C ARG A 64 1.14 -5.70 15.62
N LYS A 65 0.15 -6.24 16.33
CA LYS A 65 -0.81 -7.17 15.73
C LYS A 65 -1.63 -6.47 14.65
N VAL A 66 -2.08 -5.25 14.91
CA VAL A 66 -2.84 -4.47 13.91
C VAL A 66 -1.99 -4.19 12.68
N ILE A 67 -0.72 -3.82 12.84
CA ILE A 67 0.24 -3.65 11.74
C ILE A 67 0.35 -4.94 10.92
N VAL A 68 0.64 -6.08 11.57
CA VAL A 68 0.79 -7.38 10.90
C VAL A 68 -0.49 -7.80 10.18
N PHE A 69 -1.67 -7.63 10.80
CA PHE A 69 -2.94 -7.94 10.14
C PHE A 69 -3.22 -7.03 8.95
N SER A 70 -2.90 -5.74 9.06
CA SER A 70 -3.07 -4.78 7.96
C SER A 70 -2.14 -5.10 6.79
N THR A 71 -0.85 -5.38 7.04
CA THR A 71 0.10 -5.74 5.99
C THR A 71 -0.25 -7.08 5.33
N PHE A 72 -0.65 -8.06 6.12
CA PHE A 72 -1.11 -9.35 5.61
C PHE A 72 -2.37 -9.21 4.75
N GLY A 73 -3.36 -8.41 5.21
CA GLY A 73 -4.55 -8.08 4.43
C GLY A 73 -4.21 -7.38 3.12
N ALA A 74 -3.32 -6.37 3.17
CA ALA A 74 -2.85 -5.69 1.96
C ALA A 74 -2.17 -6.66 0.98
N SER A 75 -1.32 -7.57 1.47
CA SER A 75 -0.69 -8.62 0.65
C SER A 75 -1.73 -9.51 -0.02
N ILE A 76 -2.73 -10.00 0.72
CA ILE A 76 -3.80 -10.83 0.16
C ILE A 76 -4.56 -10.09 -0.94
N PHE A 77 -4.96 -8.84 -0.68
CA PHE A 77 -5.73 -8.08 -1.67
C PHE A 77 -4.88 -7.69 -2.89
N ALA A 78 -3.58 -7.45 -2.73
CA ALA A 78 -2.66 -7.30 -3.86
C ALA A 78 -2.62 -8.57 -4.72
N LEU A 79 -2.52 -9.75 -4.10
CA LEU A 79 -2.56 -11.03 -4.80
C LEU A 79 -3.88 -11.26 -5.55
N LEU A 80 -5.02 -10.98 -4.90
CA LEU A 80 -6.34 -11.09 -5.53
C LEU A 80 -6.48 -10.12 -6.71
N THR A 81 -5.91 -8.91 -6.60
CA THR A 81 -5.86 -7.96 -7.71
C THR A 81 -5.06 -8.49 -8.89
N ILE A 82 -3.94 -9.20 -8.65
CA ILE A 82 -3.17 -9.88 -9.73
C ILE A 82 -4.02 -10.93 -10.44
N ILE A 83 -4.75 -11.74 -9.69
CA ILE A 83 -5.58 -12.81 -10.26
C ILE A 83 -6.64 -12.20 -11.18
N VAL A 84 -7.33 -11.17 -10.72
CA VAL A 84 -8.39 -10.52 -11.51
C VAL A 84 -7.82 -9.75 -12.69
N SER A 85 -6.69 -9.07 -12.55
CA SER A 85 -6.07 -8.35 -13.65
C SER A 85 -5.63 -9.29 -14.79
N ARG A 86 -5.21 -10.52 -14.48
CA ARG A 86 -4.94 -11.54 -15.50
C ARG A 86 -6.20 -11.96 -16.26
N GLN A 87 -7.35 -12.01 -15.60
CA GLN A 87 -8.62 -12.34 -16.26
C GLN A 87 -9.05 -11.29 -17.27
N MET A 88 -8.62 -10.02 -17.11
CA MET A 88 -8.92 -8.95 -18.07
C MET A 88 -8.31 -9.18 -19.47
N TYR A 89 -7.27 -10.03 -19.57
CA TYR A 89 -6.66 -10.43 -20.85
C TYR A 89 -7.28 -11.68 -21.46
N LEU A 90 -8.15 -12.37 -20.74
CA LEU A 90 -8.82 -13.58 -21.23
C LEU A 90 -10.20 -13.24 -21.83
N PRO A 91 -10.69 -14.05 -22.78
CA PRO A 91 -12.07 -13.93 -23.26
C PRO A 91 -13.04 -14.12 -22.10
N GLY A 92 -13.84 -13.10 -21.80
CA GLY A 92 -14.79 -13.12 -20.70
C GLY A 92 -15.47 -11.76 -20.49
N ASP A 93 -16.22 -11.64 -19.41
CA ASP A 93 -16.87 -10.38 -19.03
C ASP A 93 -15.86 -9.39 -18.42
N LEU A 94 -15.37 -8.48 -19.25
CA LEU A 94 -14.44 -7.43 -18.85
C LEU A 94 -15.04 -6.50 -17.78
N ALA A 95 -16.35 -6.24 -17.83
CA ALA A 95 -17.00 -5.35 -16.87
C ALA A 95 -16.99 -5.96 -15.47
N THR A 96 -17.28 -7.25 -15.35
CA THR A 96 -17.19 -7.99 -14.09
C THR A 96 -15.75 -8.01 -13.57
N SER A 97 -14.75 -8.25 -14.42
CA SER A 97 -13.34 -8.25 -14.02
C SER A 97 -12.89 -6.87 -13.51
N LYS A 98 -13.26 -5.77 -14.19
CA LYS A 98 -12.97 -4.41 -13.71
C LYS A 98 -13.64 -4.10 -12.37
N THR A 99 -14.88 -4.56 -12.17
CA THR A 99 -15.60 -4.37 -10.90
C THR A 99 -14.85 -5.04 -9.73
N TRP A 100 -14.41 -6.28 -9.89
CA TRP A 100 -13.61 -6.97 -8.87
C TRP A 100 -12.25 -6.30 -8.65
N PHE A 101 -11.62 -5.79 -9.69
CA PHE A 101 -10.40 -5.01 -9.58
C PHE A 101 -10.60 -3.79 -8.66
N TYR A 102 -11.66 -3.01 -8.86
CA TYR A 102 -11.96 -1.85 -8.00
C TYR A 102 -12.23 -2.27 -6.55
N ILE A 103 -12.96 -3.36 -6.33
CA ILE A 103 -13.25 -3.87 -4.98
C ILE A 103 -11.96 -4.26 -4.27
N PHE A 104 -11.08 -5.03 -4.91
CA PHE A 104 -9.83 -5.45 -4.29
C PHE A 104 -8.85 -4.31 -4.10
N LEU A 105 -8.84 -3.32 -4.99
CA LEU A 105 -8.06 -2.09 -4.83
C LEU A 105 -8.51 -1.28 -3.60
N ILE A 106 -9.82 -1.15 -3.39
CA ILE A 106 -10.39 -0.49 -2.20
C ILE A 106 -9.97 -1.21 -0.93
N LEU A 107 -10.09 -2.54 -0.89
CA LEU A 107 -9.71 -3.35 0.27
C LEU A 107 -8.20 -3.33 0.52
N PHE A 108 -7.40 -3.38 -0.55
CA PHE A 108 -5.95 -3.18 -0.48
C PHE A 108 -5.59 -1.83 0.14
N SER A 109 -6.17 -0.76 -0.39
CA SER A 109 -5.94 0.60 0.08
C SER A 109 -6.37 0.79 1.55
N PHE A 110 -7.51 0.21 1.91
CA PHE A 110 -8.03 0.23 3.28
C PHE A 110 -7.04 -0.38 4.28
N CYS A 111 -6.37 -1.45 3.91
CA CYS A 111 -5.36 -2.11 4.72
C CYS A 111 -3.99 -1.41 4.66
N SER A 112 -3.59 -0.90 3.49
CA SER A 112 -2.25 -0.39 3.23
C SER A 112 -2.05 1.05 3.73
N LEU A 113 -2.95 1.99 3.39
CA LEU A 113 -2.68 3.41 3.57
C LEU A 113 -2.62 3.91 5.04
N PRO A 114 -3.29 3.32 6.05
CA PRO A 114 -3.11 3.76 7.44
C PRO A 114 -1.79 3.34 8.08
N MET A 115 -0.94 2.58 7.39
CA MET A 115 0.27 1.98 7.95
C MET A 115 1.25 2.97 8.55
N PHE A 116 1.51 4.14 7.92
CA PHE A 116 2.42 5.13 8.47
C PHE A 116 1.97 5.64 9.83
N SER A 117 0.67 5.90 9.97
CA SER A 117 0.08 6.33 11.24
C SER A 117 0.22 5.27 12.34
N LEU A 118 0.04 3.99 11.97
CA LEU A 118 0.23 2.86 12.89
C LEU A 118 1.70 2.71 13.33
N ILE A 119 2.65 2.82 12.39
CA ILE A 119 4.09 2.74 12.66
C ILE A 119 4.53 3.88 13.58
N LEU A 120 4.04 5.10 13.32
CA LEU A 120 4.32 6.28 14.14
C LEU A 120 3.75 6.11 15.56
N ALA A 121 2.49 5.69 15.66
CA ALA A 121 1.83 5.45 16.95
C ALA A 121 2.56 4.34 17.73
N HIS A 122 2.90 3.22 17.06
CA HIS A 122 3.71 2.16 17.68
C HIS A 122 5.07 2.66 18.20
N THR A 123 5.75 3.51 17.45
CA THR A 123 7.04 4.05 17.88
C THR A 123 6.87 4.95 19.10
N ASN A 124 5.82 5.77 19.13
CA ASN A 124 5.52 6.67 20.23
C ASN A 124 5.21 5.95 21.55
N ASP A 125 4.67 4.71 21.49
CA ASP A 125 4.41 3.91 22.70
C ASP A 125 5.70 3.54 23.48
N TYR A 126 6.87 3.61 22.84
CA TYR A 126 8.17 3.21 23.43
C TYR A 126 9.11 4.36 23.73
N ILE A 127 8.67 5.61 23.61
CA ILE A 127 9.50 6.78 23.84
C ILE A 127 8.78 7.81 24.72
N PRO A 128 9.52 8.63 25.48
CA PRO A 128 8.91 9.72 26.25
C PRO A 128 8.32 10.80 25.32
N LYS A 129 7.28 11.47 25.79
CA LYS A 129 6.48 12.45 25.01
C LYS A 129 7.33 13.58 24.42
N GLU A 130 8.36 13.99 25.14
CA GLU A 130 9.29 15.06 24.73
C GLU A 130 10.07 14.71 23.45
N LYS A 131 10.14 13.41 23.11
CA LYS A 131 10.85 12.91 21.91
C LYS A 131 9.92 12.60 20.73
N PHE A 132 8.60 12.76 20.85
CA PHE A 132 7.64 12.42 19.79
C PHE A 132 7.92 13.16 18.48
N VAL A 133 8.21 14.46 18.53
CA VAL A 133 8.53 15.26 17.34
C VAL A 133 9.81 14.77 16.67
N ALA A 134 10.86 14.54 17.44
CA ALA A 134 12.13 14.04 16.91
C ALA A 134 12.01 12.63 16.32
N ALA A 135 11.22 11.75 16.96
CA ALA A 135 10.97 10.41 16.45
C ALA A 135 10.14 10.44 15.15
N GLY A 136 9.11 11.28 15.10
CA GLY A 136 8.31 11.48 13.90
C GLY A 136 9.15 11.99 12.72
N ALA A 137 10.02 12.98 12.96
CA ALA A 137 10.95 13.48 11.96
C ALA A 137 11.93 12.39 11.48
N GLY A 138 12.46 11.58 12.40
CA GLY A 138 13.34 10.46 12.08
C GLY A 138 12.65 9.39 11.24
N LEU A 139 11.41 8.99 11.61
CA LEU A 139 10.62 8.05 10.82
C LEU A 139 10.29 8.59 9.43
N GLN A 140 9.93 9.89 9.35
CA GLN A 140 9.65 10.52 8.06
C GLN A 140 10.90 10.60 7.16
N PHE A 141 12.08 10.83 7.76
CA PHE A 141 13.34 10.79 7.01
C PHE A 141 13.62 9.39 6.44
N VAL A 142 13.48 8.35 7.27
CA VAL A 142 13.68 6.95 6.85
C VAL A 142 12.63 6.53 5.80
N PHE A 143 11.38 6.96 5.98
CA PHE A 143 10.33 6.81 4.98
C PHE A 143 10.73 7.44 3.64
N GLY A 144 11.27 8.67 3.65
CA GLY A 144 11.75 9.37 2.46
C GLY A 144 12.86 8.61 1.73
N LEU A 145 13.81 8.00 2.46
CA LEU A 145 14.84 7.14 1.87
C LEU A 145 14.23 5.92 1.17
N GLY A 146 13.23 5.28 1.79
CA GLY A 146 12.47 4.20 1.17
C GLY A 146 11.73 4.68 -0.09
N ALA A 147 11.09 5.85 0.00
CA ALA A 147 10.33 6.43 -1.10
C ALA A 147 11.18 6.74 -2.34
N MET A 148 12.45 7.10 -2.17
CA MET A 148 13.37 7.29 -3.29
C MET A 148 13.63 5.99 -4.08
N SER A 149 13.68 4.84 -3.41
CA SER A 149 13.96 3.55 -4.03
C SER A 149 12.71 2.89 -4.64
N GLY A 150 11.52 3.20 -4.11
CA GLY A 150 10.27 2.51 -4.42
C GLY A 150 9.91 2.45 -5.91
N PRO A 151 9.77 3.59 -6.60
CA PRO A 151 9.43 3.59 -8.02
C PRO A 151 10.45 2.86 -8.90
N PHE A 152 11.74 3.01 -8.58
CA PHE A 152 12.81 2.31 -9.30
C PHE A 152 12.71 0.79 -9.12
N LEU A 153 12.62 0.30 -7.90
CA LEU A 153 12.50 -1.14 -7.64
C LEU A 153 11.22 -1.72 -8.26
N CYS A 154 10.10 -1.02 -8.14
CA CYS A 154 8.85 -1.46 -8.72
C CYS A 154 8.89 -1.50 -10.25
N SER A 155 9.55 -0.53 -10.90
CA SER A 155 9.72 -0.57 -12.36
C SER A 155 10.52 -1.79 -12.82
N VAL A 156 11.55 -2.19 -12.07
CA VAL A 156 12.30 -3.43 -12.35
C VAL A 156 11.40 -4.66 -12.27
N PHE A 157 10.52 -4.74 -11.27
CA PHE A 157 9.54 -5.83 -11.21
C PHE A 157 8.60 -5.82 -12.43
N MET A 158 8.16 -4.64 -12.86
CA MET A 158 7.30 -4.51 -14.04
C MET A 158 8.04 -4.87 -15.33
N ASP A 159 9.33 -4.55 -15.46
CA ASP A 159 10.15 -4.93 -16.62
C ASP A 159 10.36 -6.46 -16.71
N ILE A 160 10.54 -7.13 -15.58
CA ILE A 160 10.80 -8.59 -15.55
C ILE A 160 9.51 -9.41 -15.74
N VAL A 161 8.41 -9.00 -15.11
CA VAL A 161 7.19 -9.82 -15.01
C VAL A 161 6.02 -9.25 -15.84
N GLY A 162 6.22 -8.08 -16.45
CA GLY A 162 5.18 -7.31 -17.14
C GLY A 162 4.35 -6.48 -16.16
N SER A 163 3.21 -5.94 -16.63
CA SER A 163 2.38 -5.00 -15.85
C SER A 163 2.00 -5.53 -14.46
N ASN A 164 1.76 -6.84 -14.33
CA ASN A 164 1.45 -7.45 -13.04
C ASN A 164 2.59 -7.38 -12.02
N GLY A 165 3.82 -7.09 -12.45
CA GLY A 165 4.96 -6.81 -11.59
C GLY A 165 4.68 -5.70 -10.56
N PHE A 166 3.79 -4.76 -10.87
CA PHE A 166 3.34 -3.72 -9.95
C PHE A 166 2.71 -4.30 -8.68
N PHE A 167 1.68 -5.13 -8.80
CA PHE A 167 1.03 -5.73 -7.63
C PHE A 167 1.86 -6.86 -7.01
N ILE A 168 2.72 -7.56 -7.77
CA ILE A 168 3.69 -8.52 -7.22
C ILE A 168 4.68 -7.79 -6.29
N PHE A 169 5.17 -6.63 -6.69
CA PHE A 169 6.00 -5.79 -5.84
C PHE A 169 5.28 -5.40 -4.55
N LEU A 170 4.05 -4.89 -4.66
CA LEU A 170 3.25 -4.52 -3.50
C LEU A 170 2.97 -5.70 -2.57
N PHE A 171 2.63 -6.86 -3.11
CA PHE A 171 2.45 -8.11 -2.36
C PHE A 171 3.72 -8.48 -1.57
N PHE A 172 4.86 -8.51 -2.24
CA PHE A 172 6.13 -8.91 -1.64
C PHE A 172 6.57 -7.95 -0.52
N PHE A 173 6.52 -6.66 -0.79
CA PHE A 173 6.99 -5.65 0.18
C PHE A 173 6.06 -5.50 1.39
N HIS A 174 4.75 -5.70 1.26
CA HIS A 174 3.86 -5.77 2.42
C HIS A 174 4.12 -7.03 3.26
N GLY A 175 4.50 -8.13 2.64
CA GLY A 175 4.84 -9.37 3.34
C GLY A 175 6.14 -9.29 4.16
N ILE A 176 7.00 -8.28 3.92
CA ILE A 176 8.24 -8.07 4.69
C ILE A 176 7.98 -7.27 5.98
N ILE A 177 6.98 -6.39 6.00
CA ILE A 177 6.61 -5.58 7.17
C ILE A 177 5.89 -6.42 8.22
#